data_6352a0f7020e79c1763829ff9cf87900
#
_entry.id   6352a0f7020e79c1763829ff9cf87900
#
_cell.length_a   1.000
_cell.length_b   1.000
_cell.length_c   1.000
_cell.angle_alpha   90.00
_cell.angle_beta   90.00
_cell.angle_gamma   90.00
#
_symmetry.space_group_name_H-M   'P 1'
#
loop_
_entity.id
_entity.type
_entity.pdbx_description
1 polymer ?
#
loop_
_entity_poly.entity_id
_entity_poly.type
_entity_poly.pdbx_seq_one_letter_code
_entity_poly.pdbx_strand_id
1 'polypeptide(L)'
;MKRFFYWVIGAVIGVYVLSVVTDNDHVWTGLRQCYMRGYKTAQIDDMRFQSLRSIPASSTPRPWPLHSRYGQVVLPDEVVDSTHRWNTAALAVILRDSLLLDWRSDRISGADTLRSNSFSVAKSLTAMAIGVAEKEGLLNVQDPVSRYLPRFKEGPASDLTIEHVLQMRSAIPYGESYKNPFGFMSKCTYGDNILDRLQDYTVEGTAGVPWKYQGGNTLLLQEVLLEVIDVPFGDWFADKVWGPIGATTEAKWAVDNAGHERNYACFYTTAPEFARLGQLLLDSGQVDGTAVLERDFVQRMTTPIGRLKDGTDIQHYGYQLWMGTHDGMAFKSMQGLHGQYVVIVPELELVAVRTGFYRPKGKLRAIDLDVYRTIDMAKAAAAL
;
A
#
# COMPACT_ATOMS: atom_id res chain seq x y z
N MET A 1 -11.29 -12.36 -48.28
CA MET A 1 -10.32 -12.04 -47.21
C MET A 1 -10.19 -10.54 -46.91
N LYS A 2 -9.88 -9.65 -47.90
CA LYS A 2 -9.70 -8.19 -47.65
C LYS A 2 -10.94 -7.51 -47.03
N ARG A 3 -12.17 -7.77 -47.54
CA ARG A 3 -13.40 -7.20 -46.98
C ARG A 3 -13.66 -7.63 -45.54
N PHE A 4 -13.43 -8.88 -45.19
CA PHE A 4 -13.58 -9.39 -43.82
C PHE A 4 -12.59 -8.71 -42.87
N PHE A 5 -11.34 -8.53 -43.32
CA PHE A 5 -10.32 -7.82 -42.54
C PHE A 5 -10.71 -6.35 -42.22
N TYR A 6 -11.26 -5.63 -43.21
CA TYR A 6 -11.75 -4.25 -42.99
C TYR A 6 -12.96 -4.19 -42.03
N TRP A 7 -13.85 -5.18 -42.08
CA TRP A 7 -14.96 -5.28 -41.13
C TRP A 7 -14.45 -5.53 -39.69
N VAL A 8 -13.46 -6.39 -39.50
CA VAL A 8 -12.85 -6.63 -38.18
C VAL A 8 -12.18 -5.38 -37.65
N ILE A 9 -11.39 -4.68 -38.47
CA ILE A 9 -10.75 -3.42 -38.06
C ILE A 9 -11.81 -2.38 -37.70
N GLY A 10 -12.84 -2.19 -38.53
CA GLY A 10 -13.94 -1.27 -38.24
C GLY A 10 -14.64 -1.58 -36.92
N ALA A 11 -14.91 -2.86 -36.65
CA ALA A 11 -15.51 -3.30 -35.39
C ALA A 11 -14.61 -3.00 -34.19
N VAL A 12 -13.30 -3.25 -34.27
CA VAL A 12 -12.33 -2.95 -33.20
C VAL A 12 -12.26 -1.43 -32.94
N ILE A 13 -12.20 -0.62 -34.01
CA ILE A 13 -12.22 0.84 -33.89
C ILE A 13 -13.54 1.30 -33.25
N GLY A 14 -14.67 0.76 -33.67
CA GLY A 14 -15.98 1.08 -33.10
C GLY A 14 -16.08 0.77 -31.61
N VAL A 15 -15.58 -0.40 -31.21
CA VAL A 15 -15.52 -0.80 -29.78
C VAL A 15 -14.57 0.11 -28.98
N TYR A 16 -13.42 0.49 -29.57
CA TYR A 16 -12.50 1.43 -28.94
C TYR A 16 -13.16 2.81 -28.74
N VAL A 17 -13.75 3.38 -29.80
CA VAL A 17 -14.44 4.67 -29.70
C VAL A 17 -15.58 4.60 -28.66
N LEU A 18 -16.36 3.53 -28.66
CA LEU A 18 -17.41 3.33 -27.66
C LEU A 18 -16.83 3.31 -26.24
N SER A 19 -15.71 2.61 -26.03
CA SER A 19 -15.07 2.55 -24.71
C SER A 19 -14.61 3.93 -24.24
N VAL A 20 -14.08 4.77 -25.12
CA VAL A 20 -13.69 6.14 -24.79
C VAL A 20 -14.91 7.00 -24.44
N VAL A 21 -15.97 6.95 -25.27
CA VAL A 21 -17.20 7.74 -25.05
C VAL A 21 -17.91 7.35 -23.75
N THR A 22 -17.78 6.09 -23.35
CA THR A 22 -18.42 5.55 -22.11
C THR A 22 -17.47 5.55 -20.90
N ASP A 23 -16.32 6.22 -20.96
CA ASP A 23 -15.29 6.25 -19.89
C ASP A 23 -14.87 4.83 -19.44
N ASN A 24 -14.65 3.94 -20.41
CA ASN A 24 -14.20 2.57 -20.19
C ASN A 24 -12.94 2.18 -20.99
N ASP A 25 -12.19 3.15 -21.49
CA ASP A 25 -10.95 2.94 -22.26
C ASP A 25 -9.82 2.34 -21.40
N HIS A 26 -9.85 2.50 -20.08
CA HIS A 26 -8.97 1.85 -19.13
C HIS A 26 -8.93 0.31 -19.27
N VAL A 27 -9.98 -0.30 -19.83
CA VAL A 27 -10.05 -1.74 -20.10
C VAL A 27 -8.95 -2.18 -21.07
N TRP A 28 -8.59 -1.35 -22.05
CA TRP A 28 -7.50 -1.65 -22.99
C TRP A 28 -6.13 -1.64 -22.31
N THR A 29 -5.94 -0.71 -21.37
CA THR A 29 -4.74 -0.67 -20.54
C THR A 29 -4.65 -1.93 -19.67
N GLY A 30 -5.73 -2.32 -19.01
CA GLY A 30 -5.80 -3.55 -18.21
C GLY A 30 -5.58 -4.81 -19.06
N LEU A 31 -6.14 -4.87 -20.26
CA LEU A 31 -5.92 -5.96 -21.21
C LEU A 31 -4.42 -6.12 -21.53
N ARG A 32 -3.77 -5.00 -21.89
CA ARG A 32 -2.34 -4.98 -22.24
C ARG A 32 -1.44 -5.34 -21.05
N GLN A 33 -1.72 -4.75 -19.87
CA GLN A 33 -0.86 -4.89 -18.70
C GLN A 33 -1.02 -6.25 -18.00
N CYS A 34 -2.20 -6.88 -18.11
CA CYS A 34 -2.50 -8.13 -17.41
C CYS A 34 -2.73 -9.29 -18.39
N TYR A 35 -3.84 -9.29 -19.13
CA TYR A 35 -4.28 -10.46 -19.87
C TYR A 35 -3.34 -10.87 -21.00
N MET A 36 -2.77 -9.91 -21.75
CA MET A 36 -1.77 -10.21 -22.79
C MET A 36 -0.45 -10.76 -22.22
N ARG A 37 -0.23 -10.61 -20.92
CA ARG A 37 0.90 -11.20 -20.19
C ARG A 37 0.56 -12.53 -19.50
N GLY A 38 -0.68 -13.03 -19.67
CA GLY A 38 -1.17 -14.25 -19.02
C GLY A 38 -1.62 -14.06 -17.56
N TYR A 39 -1.76 -12.82 -17.09
CA TYR A 39 -2.21 -12.51 -15.73
C TYR A 39 -3.66 -12.05 -15.69
N LYS A 40 -4.31 -12.22 -14.55
CA LYS A 40 -5.69 -11.75 -14.31
C LYS A 40 -5.75 -10.39 -13.60
N THR A 41 -4.63 -9.95 -13.03
CA THR A 41 -4.51 -8.69 -12.27
C THR A 41 -3.10 -8.13 -12.46
N ALA A 42 -2.88 -6.88 -12.05
CA ALA A 42 -1.55 -6.27 -11.96
C ALA A 42 -0.56 -7.16 -11.21
N GLN A 43 0.73 -7.03 -11.52
CA GLN A 43 1.81 -7.83 -10.95
C GLN A 43 2.88 -6.94 -10.31
N ILE A 44 3.79 -7.54 -9.54
CA ILE A 44 4.84 -6.79 -8.81
C ILE A 44 5.88 -6.16 -9.75
N ASP A 45 5.97 -6.63 -10.99
CA ASP A 45 6.92 -6.20 -12.04
C ASP A 45 6.29 -5.30 -13.12
N ASP A 46 5.15 -4.69 -12.84
CA ASP A 46 4.38 -3.91 -13.80
C ASP A 46 4.84 -2.43 -13.93
N MET A 47 5.86 -2.02 -13.18
CA MET A 47 6.41 -0.65 -13.17
C MET A 47 6.65 -0.09 -14.58
N ARG A 48 7.16 -0.91 -15.50
CA ARG A 48 7.46 -0.53 -16.90
C ARG A 48 6.24 -0.11 -17.74
N PHE A 49 5.03 -0.37 -17.25
CA PHE A 49 3.78 -0.03 -17.94
C PHE A 49 3.09 1.20 -17.35
N GLN A 50 3.68 1.80 -16.34
CA GLN A 50 3.11 2.94 -15.60
C GLN A 50 3.80 4.23 -15.98
N SER A 51 3.07 5.35 -15.93
CA SER A 51 3.65 6.66 -15.77
C SER A 51 4.11 6.82 -14.33
N LEU A 52 5.31 7.34 -14.11
CA LEU A 52 5.97 7.25 -12.80
C LEU A 52 6.46 8.62 -12.35
N ARG A 53 6.19 8.96 -11.09
CA ARG A 53 6.92 10.00 -10.36
C ARG A 53 8.14 9.39 -9.68
N SER A 54 9.27 10.09 -9.74
CA SER A 54 10.46 9.77 -8.98
C SER A 54 10.28 10.19 -7.52
N ILE A 55 10.62 9.29 -6.60
CA ILE A 55 10.71 9.56 -5.17
C ILE A 55 12.19 9.42 -4.84
N PRO A 56 12.96 10.52 -4.81
CA PRO A 56 14.41 10.48 -4.69
C PRO A 56 14.87 9.83 -3.38
N ALA A 57 16.05 9.23 -3.43
CA ALA A 57 16.72 8.78 -2.21
C ALA A 57 16.98 9.97 -1.25
N SER A 58 17.20 9.67 0.00
CA SER A 58 17.59 10.69 0.99
C SER A 58 18.85 11.46 0.53
N SER A 59 18.89 12.75 0.79
CA SER A 59 20.12 13.54 0.65
C SER A 59 21.20 13.12 1.68
N THR A 60 20.78 12.46 2.76
CA THR A 60 21.61 11.85 3.79
C THR A 60 21.25 10.38 3.94
N PRO A 61 21.61 9.52 2.95
CA PRO A 61 21.24 8.12 2.96
C PRO A 61 21.81 7.39 4.17
N ARG A 62 21.05 6.48 4.76
CA ARG A 62 21.46 5.68 5.92
C ARG A 62 21.48 4.19 5.54
N PRO A 63 22.59 3.64 5.08
CA PRO A 63 22.71 2.20 4.86
C PRO A 63 22.37 1.44 6.14
N TRP A 64 21.65 0.31 5.98
CA TRP A 64 21.39 -0.55 7.12
C TRP A 64 22.70 -1.03 7.75
N PRO A 65 22.88 -0.90 9.08
CA PRO A 65 23.92 -1.64 9.78
C PRO A 65 23.78 -3.12 9.49
N LEU A 66 24.88 -3.82 9.23
CA LEU A 66 24.84 -5.25 9.01
C LEU A 66 24.87 -5.98 10.36
N HIS A 67 23.93 -6.91 10.52
CA HIS A 67 23.93 -7.79 11.69
C HIS A 67 25.16 -8.70 11.67
N SER A 68 25.71 -9.09 12.82
CA SER A 68 26.93 -9.93 12.91
C SER A 68 26.82 -11.26 12.17
N ARG A 69 25.62 -11.78 11.95
CA ARG A 69 25.32 -12.99 11.16
C ARG A 69 24.92 -12.70 9.70
N TYR A 70 25.01 -11.45 9.24
CA TYR A 70 24.68 -11.14 7.84
C TYR A 70 25.56 -11.95 6.89
N GLY A 71 24.95 -12.54 5.84
CA GLY A 71 25.63 -13.42 4.89
C GLY A 71 25.94 -14.83 5.43
N GLN A 72 25.62 -15.14 6.69
CA GLN A 72 25.82 -16.44 7.32
C GLN A 72 24.49 -17.18 7.59
N VAL A 73 23.36 -16.50 7.40
CA VAL A 73 22.03 -17.08 7.62
C VAL A 73 21.73 -18.09 6.53
N VAL A 74 21.53 -19.34 6.94
CA VAL A 74 21.04 -20.41 6.07
C VAL A 74 19.57 -20.63 6.42
N LEU A 75 18.68 -20.37 5.48
CA LEU A 75 17.27 -20.66 5.66
C LEU A 75 17.05 -22.19 5.64
N PRO A 76 16.24 -22.75 6.54
CA PRO A 76 15.86 -24.16 6.49
C PRO A 76 15.24 -24.52 5.13
N ASP A 77 15.45 -25.75 4.67
CA ASP A 77 14.97 -26.23 3.35
C ASP A 77 13.45 -26.04 3.20
N GLU A 78 12.69 -26.30 4.25
CA GLU A 78 11.23 -26.09 4.27
C GLU A 78 10.81 -24.63 4.07
N VAL A 79 11.63 -23.67 4.56
CA VAL A 79 11.43 -22.24 4.35
C VAL A 79 11.74 -21.90 2.89
N VAL A 80 12.86 -22.38 2.37
CA VAL A 80 13.25 -22.21 0.95
C VAL A 80 12.18 -22.79 0.03
N ASP A 81 11.71 -24.01 0.28
CA ASP A 81 10.62 -24.64 -0.48
C ASP A 81 9.33 -23.84 -0.42
N SER A 82 9.02 -23.24 0.72
CA SER A 82 7.86 -22.34 0.87
C SER A 82 8.03 -21.08 0.04
N THR A 83 9.21 -20.44 0.07
CA THR A 83 9.48 -19.26 -0.75
C THR A 83 9.32 -19.55 -2.25
N HIS A 84 9.84 -20.68 -2.71
CA HIS A 84 9.72 -21.11 -4.10
C HIS A 84 8.27 -21.43 -4.49
N ARG A 85 7.54 -22.15 -3.64
CA ARG A 85 6.13 -22.51 -3.88
C ARG A 85 5.24 -21.30 -4.06
N TRP A 86 5.54 -20.19 -3.37
CA TRP A 86 4.75 -18.97 -3.44
C TRP A 86 5.37 -17.88 -4.30
N ASN A 87 6.34 -18.22 -5.12
CA ASN A 87 7.06 -17.28 -5.99
C ASN A 87 7.45 -16.01 -5.20
N THR A 88 8.03 -16.20 -4.01
CA THR A 88 8.62 -15.12 -3.24
C THR A 88 9.81 -14.58 -4.01
N ALA A 89 9.83 -13.27 -4.27
CA ALA A 89 10.91 -12.61 -4.99
C ALA A 89 12.02 -12.18 -4.04
N ALA A 90 11.64 -11.64 -2.87
CA ALA A 90 12.59 -11.23 -1.85
C ALA A 90 12.02 -11.42 -0.44
N LEU A 91 12.93 -11.66 0.51
CA LEU A 91 12.69 -11.67 1.94
C LEU A 91 13.80 -10.85 2.61
N ALA A 92 13.46 -9.74 3.25
CA ALA A 92 14.39 -8.97 4.07
C ALA A 92 13.98 -9.07 5.55
N VAL A 93 14.97 -9.23 6.43
CA VAL A 93 14.77 -9.28 7.88
C VAL A 93 15.70 -8.27 8.54
N ILE A 94 15.10 -7.33 9.25
CA ILE A 94 15.79 -6.40 10.14
C ILE A 94 15.57 -6.91 11.56
N LEU A 95 16.63 -7.06 12.31
CA LEU A 95 16.61 -7.48 13.70
C LEU A 95 17.45 -6.50 14.52
N ARG A 96 16.81 -5.85 15.51
CA ARG A 96 17.47 -4.86 16.38
C ARG A 96 18.25 -3.83 15.55
N ASP A 97 17.54 -3.13 14.69
CA ASP A 97 18.04 -2.07 13.79
C ASP A 97 19.12 -2.50 12.78
N SER A 98 19.36 -3.80 12.63
CA SER A 98 20.41 -4.32 11.75
C SER A 98 19.85 -5.29 10.70
N LEU A 99 20.34 -5.18 9.47
CA LEU A 99 19.98 -6.09 8.38
C LEU A 99 20.59 -7.48 8.63
N LEU A 100 19.73 -8.43 8.97
CA LEU A 100 20.12 -9.82 9.20
C LEU A 100 20.09 -10.64 7.92
N LEU A 101 19.09 -10.42 7.08
CA LEU A 101 18.87 -11.17 5.86
C LEU A 101 18.37 -10.25 4.75
N ASP A 102 18.97 -10.35 3.56
CA ASP A 102 18.46 -9.85 2.29
C ASP A 102 18.47 -11.01 1.28
N TRP A 103 17.47 -11.88 1.37
CA TRP A 103 17.34 -13.03 0.49
C TRP A 103 16.62 -12.66 -0.80
N ARG A 104 17.13 -13.13 -1.91
CA ARG A 104 16.54 -12.97 -3.25
C ARG A 104 16.35 -14.33 -3.90
N SER A 105 15.27 -14.47 -4.65
CA SER A 105 14.98 -15.70 -5.36
C SER A 105 15.97 -15.93 -6.51
N ASP A 106 16.58 -17.08 -6.53
CA ASP A 106 17.39 -17.58 -7.66
C ASP A 106 16.54 -18.05 -8.85
N ARG A 107 15.23 -18.26 -8.64
CA ARG A 107 14.28 -18.73 -9.66
C ARG A 107 13.54 -17.60 -10.38
N ILE A 108 13.67 -16.35 -9.92
CA ILE A 108 13.02 -15.18 -10.50
C ILE A 108 14.09 -14.31 -11.16
N SER A 109 14.06 -14.22 -12.48
CA SER A 109 14.99 -13.39 -13.24
C SER A 109 14.90 -11.93 -12.78
N GLY A 110 16.04 -11.33 -12.43
CA GLY A 110 16.12 -9.93 -11.99
C GLY A 110 15.60 -9.67 -10.59
N ALA A 111 15.41 -10.70 -9.75
CA ALA A 111 14.94 -10.53 -8.37
C ALA A 111 15.88 -9.64 -7.52
N ASP A 112 17.16 -9.63 -7.82
CA ASP A 112 18.21 -8.81 -7.18
C ASP A 112 18.02 -7.31 -7.39
N THR A 113 17.47 -6.92 -8.54
CA THR A 113 17.22 -5.51 -8.90
C THR A 113 15.74 -5.12 -8.89
N LEU A 114 14.86 -6.06 -8.55
CA LEU A 114 13.41 -5.87 -8.59
C LEU A 114 12.95 -4.80 -7.61
N ARG A 115 12.35 -3.73 -8.14
CA ARG A 115 11.48 -2.83 -7.39
C ARG A 115 10.06 -3.37 -7.48
N SER A 116 9.58 -3.95 -6.38
CA SER A 116 8.25 -4.55 -6.32
C SER A 116 7.17 -3.49 -6.19
N ASN A 117 6.06 -3.68 -6.92
CA ASN A 117 4.83 -2.94 -6.64
C ASN A 117 4.37 -3.24 -5.21
N SER A 118 4.19 -2.21 -4.41
CA SER A 118 3.73 -2.29 -3.03
C SER A 118 2.31 -2.83 -2.90
N PHE A 119 1.50 -2.65 -3.95
CA PHE A 119 0.04 -2.72 -3.81
C PHE A 119 -0.42 -1.98 -2.56
N SER A 120 -1.34 -2.56 -1.79
CA SER A 120 -1.97 -1.90 -0.65
C SER A 120 -1.05 -1.59 0.53
N VAL A 121 0.23 -1.97 0.51
CA VAL A 121 1.22 -1.44 1.46
C VAL A 121 1.25 0.10 1.36
N ALA A 122 1.08 0.68 0.17
CA ALA A 122 1.04 2.13 -0.05
C ALA A 122 -0.05 2.85 0.77
N LYS A 123 -1.12 2.18 1.17
CA LYS A 123 -2.15 2.77 2.03
C LYS A 123 -1.58 3.23 3.38
N SER A 124 -0.71 2.41 3.97
CA SER A 124 -0.03 2.78 5.21
C SER A 124 0.94 3.95 5.03
N LEU A 125 1.57 4.07 3.83
CA LEU A 125 2.42 5.20 3.49
C LEU A 125 1.59 6.50 3.44
N THR A 126 0.40 6.44 2.86
CA THR A 126 -0.54 7.58 2.86
C THR A 126 -0.98 7.95 4.29
N ALA A 127 -1.24 6.96 5.15
CA ALA A 127 -1.54 7.24 6.56
C ALA A 127 -0.37 7.91 7.27
N MET A 128 0.88 7.50 7.01
CA MET A 128 2.07 8.19 7.52
C MET A 128 2.14 9.65 7.02
N ALA A 129 1.82 9.89 5.75
CA ALA A 129 1.76 11.23 5.20
C ALA A 129 0.73 12.11 5.93
N ILE A 130 -0.46 11.58 6.24
CA ILE A 130 -1.46 12.28 7.09
C ILE A 130 -0.87 12.59 8.48
N GLY A 131 -0.14 11.64 9.06
CA GLY A 131 0.49 11.85 10.39
C GLY A 131 1.54 12.95 10.38
N VAL A 132 2.30 13.10 9.29
CA VAL A 132 3.23 14.22 9.15
C VAL A 132 2.48 15.54 8.96
N ALA A 133 1.41 15.56 8.16
CA ALA A 133 0.60 16.77 7.98
C ALA A 133 -0.05 17.22 9.31
N GLU A 134 -0.50 16.27 10.15
CA GLU A 134 -0.99 16.58 11.49
C GLU A 134 0.13 17.14 12.39
N LYS A 135 1.32 16.55 12.38
CA LYS A 135 2.52 17.04 13.10
C LYS A 135 2.88 18.47 12.69
N GLU A 136 2.78 18.79 11.41
CA GLU A 136 3.06 20.14 10.89
C GLU A 136 1.90 21.14 11.13
N GLY A 137 0.80 20.68 11.72
CA GLY A 137 -0.37 21.53 12.02
C GLY A 137 -1.19 21.91 10.79
N LEU A 138 -1.01 21.22 9.65
CA LEU A 138 -1.73 21.46 8.41
C LEU A 138 -3.17 20.94 8.49
N LEU A 139 -3.41 19.88 9.27
CA LEU A 139 -4.70 19.27 9.51
C LEU A 139 -4.75 18.62 10.89
N ASN A 140 -5.95 18.21 11.32
CA ASN A 140 -6.14 17.32 12.47
C ASN A 140 -7.01 16.14 12.02
N VAL A 141 -6.68 14.91 12.44
CA VAL A 141 -7.45 13.72 12.03
C VAL A 141 -8.91 13.76 12.51
N GLN A 142 -9.22 14.56 13.55
CA GLN A 142 -10.58 14.77 14.01
C GLN A 142 -11.34 15.83 13.20
N ASP A 143 -10.67 16.57 12.31
CA ASP A 143 -11.35 17.55 11.47
C ASP A 143 -12.37 16.85 10.56
N PRO A 144 -13.53 17.46 10.34
CA PRO A 144 -14.47 17.00 9.34
C PRO A 144 -13.83 17.16 7.95
N VAL A 145 -13.98 16.15 7.10
CA VAL A 145 -13.50 16.18 5.71
C VAL A 145 -14.04 17.39 4.95
N SER A 146 -15.25 17.84 5.31
CA SER A 146 -15.90 19.03 4.74
C SER A 146 -15.15 20.35 4.96
N ARG A 147 -14.20 20.40 5.89
CA ARG A 147 -13.30 21.54 6.07
C ARG A 147 -12.39 21.75 4.88
N TYR A 148 -11.97 20.67 4.25
CA TYR A 148 -11.06 20.63 3.12
C TYR A 148 -11.81 20.45 1.80
N LEU A 149 -12.82 19.60 1.77
CA LEU A 149 -13.61 19.23 0.61
C LEU A 149 -15.08 19.64 0.77
N PRO A 150 -15.49 20.81 0.27
CA PRO A 150 -16.83 21.37 0.49
C PRO A 150 -18.00 20.48 0.09
N ARG A 151 -17.79 19.52 -0.82
CA ARG A 151 -18.85 18.57 -1.23
C ARG A 151 -19.34 17.65 -0.10
N PHE A 152 -18.64 17.59 1.01
CA PHE A 152 -19.02 16.82 2.20
C PHE A 152 -19.73 17.65 3.28
N LYS A 153 -20.16 18.90 3.00
CA LYS A 153 -20.78 19.78 4.00
C LYS A 153 -22.21 19.38 4.40
N GLU A 154 -22.92 18.66 3.54
CA GLU A 154 -24.35 18.42 3.70
C GLU A 154 -24.67 16.95 3.93
N GLY A 155 -25.81 16.70 4.58
CA GLY A 155 -26.35 15.37 4.82
C GLY A 155 -25.45 14.49 5.69
N PRO A 156 -25.48 13.16 5.49
CA PRO A 156 -24.67 12.20 6.26
C PRO A 156 -23.16 12.40 6.14
N ALA A 157 -22.72 13.14 5.12
CA ALA A 157 -21.30 13.41 4.87
C ALA A 157 -20.72 14.47 5.82
N SER A 158 -21.55 15.31 6.45
CA SER A 158 -21.09 16.37 7.36
C SER A 158 -20.33 15.84 8.58
N ASP A 159 -20.63 14.61 9.02
CA ASP A 159 -20.02 13.97 10.18
C ASP A 159 -18.77 13.14 9.81
N LEU A 160 -18.38 13.11 8.52
CA LEU A 160 -17.21 12.36 8.07
C LEU A 160 -15.93 13.07 8.52
N THR A 161 -15.12 12.43 9.36
CA THR A 161 -13.79 12.92 9.76
C THR A 161 -12.66 12.22 8.98
N ILE A 162 -11.48 12.84 8.98
CA ILE A 162 -10.26 12.23 8.42
C ILE A 162 -9.96 10.90 9.13
N GLU A 163 -10.17 10.83 10.45
CA GLU A 163 -10.02 9.58 11.21
C GLU A 163 -10.94 8.47 10.72
N HIS A 164 -12.19 8.76 10.42
CA HIS A 164 -13.11 7.78 9.85
C HIS A 164 -12.57 7.21 8.52
N VAL A 165 -11.97 8.07 7.70
CA VAL A 165 -11.37 7.66 6.42
C VAL A 165 -10.11 6.82 6.63
N LEU A 166 -9.22 7.22 7.56
CA LEU A 166 -8.04 6.44 7.96
C LEU A 166 -8.41 5.04 8.45
N GLN A 167 -9.51 4.93 9.18
CA GLN A 167 -10.02 3.69 9.75
C GLN A 167 -10.88 2.87 8.79
N MET A 168 -11.01 3.26 7.51
CA MET A 168 -11.89 2.58 6.55
C MET A 168 -13.39 2.58 6.94
N ARG A 169 -13.85 3.66 7.56
CA ARG A 169 -15.19 3.83 8.12
C ARG A 169 -15.96 4.99 7.50
N SER A 170 -15.65 5.34 6.26
CA SER A 170 -16.27 6.49 5.57
C SER A 170 -17.75 6.30 5.24
N ALA A 171 -18.26 5.06 5.18
CA ALA A 171 -19.56 4.73 4.62
C ALA A 171 -19.76 5.16 3.16
N ILE A 172 -18.68 5.39 2.40
CA ILE A 172 -18.73 5.70 0.97
C ILE A 172 -18.65 4.40 0.18
N PRO A 173 -19.55 4.15 -0.80
CA PRO A 173 -19.65 2.86 -1.50
C PRO A 173 -18.72 2.77 -2.72
N TYR A 174 -17.42 3.06 -2.58
CA TYR A 174 -16.47 2.96 -3.71
C TYR A 174 -16.43 1.58 -4.36
N GLY A 175 -16.57 0.52 -3.56
CA GLY A 175 -16.38 -0.86 -4.00
C GLY A 175 -14.91 -1.25 -4.15
N GLU A 176 -14.57 -2.42 -3.60
CA GLU A 176 -13.21 -2.99 -3.65
C GLU A 176 -13.23 -4.30 -4.47
N SER A 177 -13.52 -4.17 -5.77
CA SER A 177 -13.56 -5.32 -6.66
C SER A 177 -12.45 -5.28 -7.69
N TYR A 178 -11.52 -6.24 -7.61
CA TYR A 178 -10.45 -6.44 -8.60
C TYR A 178 -10.87 -7.39 -9.75
N LYS A 179 -12.12 -7.88 -9.75
CA LYS A 179 -12.66 -8.79 -10.77
C LYS A 179 -13.59 -8.07 -11.74
N ASN A 180 -14.12 -6.92 -11.38
CA ASN A 180 -15.00 -6.13 -12.24
C ASN A 180 -14.15 -5.17 -13.08
N PRO A 181 -13.98 -5.41 -14.40
CA PRO A 181 -13.18 -4.55 -15.24
C PRO A 181 -13.76 -3.14 -15.43
N PHE A 182 -15.03 -2.94 -15.11
CA PHE A 182 -15.73 -1.64 -15.19
C PHE A 182 -15.93 -0.99 -13.83
N GLY A 183 -15.41 -1.61 -12.76
CA GLY A 183 -15.56 -1.12 -11.39
C GLY A 183 -14.56 -0.01 -11.05
N PHE A 184 -14.87 0.71 -9.98
CA PHE A 184 -14.06 1.82 -9.46
C PHE A 184 -12.56 1.49 -9.40
N MET A 185 -12.19 0.33 -8.79
CA MET A 185 -10.79 -0.04 -8.65
C MET A 185 -10.08 -0.28 -9.99
N SER A 186 -10.77 -0.85 -10.99
CA SER A 186 -10.20 -1.03 -12.32
C SER A 186 -9.99 0.31 -13.03
N LYS A 187 -10.94 1.23 -12.91
CA LYS A 187 -10.83 2.59 -13.41
C LYS A 187 -9.67 3.34 -12.75
N CYS A 188 -9.52 3.24 -11.44
CA CYS A 188 -8.40 3.88 -10.74
C CYS A 188 -7.04 3.23 -11.05
N THR A 189 -6.98 1.91 -11.33
CA THR A 189 -5.72 1.20 -11.57
C THR A 189 -5.20 1.38 -12.99
N TYR A 190 -6.10 1.37 -13.97
CA TYR A 190 -5.73 1.35 -15.39
C TYR A 190 -6.17 2.59 -16.17
N GLY A 191 -7.02 3.43 -15.58
CA GLY A 191 -7.52 4.67 -16.17
C GLY A 191 -6.82 5.90 -15.63
N ASP A 192 -7.33 7.04 -16.03
CA ASP A 192 -6.83 8.37 -15.71
C ASP A 192 -7.81 9.19 -14.88
N ASN A 193 -7.41 10.40 -14.47
CA ASN A 193 -8.23 11.34 -13.69
C ASN A 193 -8.78 10.69 -12.40
N ILE A 194 -7.89 10.04 -11.64
CA ILE A 194 -8.29 9.17 -10.52
C ILE A 194 -8.98 9.93 -9.38
N LEU A 195 -8.65 11.20 -9.15
CA LEU A 195 -9.32 12.01 -8.13
C LEU A 195 -10.69 12.50 -8.60
N ASP A 196 -10.86 12.81 -9.88
CA ASP A 196 -12.17 13.19 -10.43
C ASP A 196 -13.20 12.07 -10.25
N ARG A 197 -12.75 10.81 -10.29
CA ARG A 197 -13.62 9.64 -10.06
C ARG A 197 -14.18 9.57 -8.64
N LEU A 198 -13.61 10.30 -7.68
CA LEU A 198 -14.15 10.39 -6.31
C LEU A 198 -15.40 11.29 -6.23
N GLN A 199 -15.56 12.20 -7.20
CA GLN A 199 -16.65 13.19 -7.19
C GLN A 199 -18.04 12.52 -7.33
N ASP A 200 -18.11 11.35 -7.94
CA ASP A 200 -19.36 10.58 -8.13
C ASP A 200 -19.82 9.85 -6.86
N TYR A 201 -19.01 9.91 -5.77
CA TYR A 201 -19.24 9.14 -4.55
C TYR A 201 -19.42 10.05 -3.34
N THR A 202 -20.42 9.73 -2.54
CA THR A 202 -20.68 10.40 -1.26
C THR A 202 -21.00 9.39 -0.17
N VAL A 203 -21.18 9.85 1.05
CA VAL A 203 -21.54 9.00 2.20
C VAL A 203 -22.96 8.46 2.03
N GLU A 204 -23.09 7.13 2.02
CA GLU A 204 -24.37 6.43 2.02
C GLU A 204 -24.53 5.67 3.35
N GLY A 205 -25.13 6.33 4.34
CA GLY A 205 -25.29 5.75 5.68
C GLY A 205 -24.70 6.66 6.76
N THR A 206 -24.19 6.09 7.84
CA THR A 206 -23.63 6.84 8.97
C THR A 206 -22.11 6.76 8.94
N ALA A 207 -21.44 7.90 8.72
CA ALA A 207 -19.99 7.99 8.79
C ALA A 207 -19.48 7.47 10.16
N GLY A 208 -18.38 6.75 10.13
CA GLY A 208 -17.78 6.16 11.33
C GLY A 208 -18.44 4.87 11.84
N VAL A 209 -19.51 4.38 11.23
CA VAL A 209 -20.20 3.16 11.69
C VAL A 209 -19.76 1.92 10.88
N PRO A 210 -19.96 1.82 9.55
CA PRO A 210 -19.59 0.61 8.84
C PRO A 210 -18.08 0.56 8.59
N TRP A 211 -17.45 -0.54 8.96
CA TRP A 211 -16.08 -0.81 8.55
C TRP A 211 -16.06 -1.55 7.22
N LYS A 212 -15.39 -0.98 6.23
CA LYS A 212 -15.23 -1.61 4.91
C LYS A 212 -13.90 -1.19 4.28
N TYR A 213 -13.02 -2.17 4.09
CA TYR A 213 -11.73 -1.95 3.45
C TYR A 213 -11.92 -1.53 1.98
N GLN A 214 -11.45 -0.33 1.60
CA GLN A 214 -11.64 0.22 0.26
C GLN A 214 -10.50 1.19 -0.12
N GLY A 215 -9.93 1.02 -1.33
CA GLY A 215 -8.88 1.89 -1.87
C GLY A 215 -9.31 3.34 -2.07
N GLY A 216 -10.60 3.58 -2.34
CA GLY A 216 -11.15 4.93 -2.47
C GLY A 216 -10.97 5.79 -1.22
N ASN A 217 -10.99 5.18 -0.02
CA ASN A 217 -10.66 5.92 1.21
C ASN A 217 -9.24 6.49 1.18
N THR A 218 -8.29 5.76 0.65
CA THR A 218 -6.90 6.24 0.57
C THR A 218 -6.75 7.35 -0.47
N LEU A 219 -7.45 7.25 -1.60
CA LEU A 219 -7.52 8.35 -2.58
C LEU A 219 -8.15 9.61 -1.98
N LEU A 220 -9.20 9.47 -1.18
CA LEU A 220 -9.82 10.60 -0.48
C LEU A 220 -8.85 11.29 0.51
N LEU A 221 -8.00 10.53 1.19
CA LEU A 221 -6.94 11.11 2.03
C LEU A 221 -5.92 11.91 1.22
N GLN A 222 -5.58 11.46 0.00
CA GLN A 222 -4.72 12.24 -0.90
C GLN A 222 -5.40 13.54 -1.31
N GLU A 223 -6.67 13.50 -1.65
CA GLU A 223 -7.42 14.68 -2.03
C GLU A 223 -7.44 15.71 -0.88
N VAL A 224 -7.67 15.26 0.37
CA VAL A 224 -7.57 16.12 1.55
C VAL A 224 -6.17 16.70 1.74
N LEU A 225 -5.11 15.89 1.54
CA LEU A 225 -3.73 16.38 1.65
C LEU A 225 -3.41 17.46 0.59
N LEU A 226 -3.87 17.29 -0.63
CA LEU A 226 -3.63 18.24 -1.72
C LEU A 226 -4.28 19.62 -1.47
N GLU A 227 -5.27 19.72 -0.57
CA GLU A 227 -5.85 21.01 -0.16
C GLU A 227 -4.97 21.77 0.86
N VAL A 228 -3.93 21.12 1.41
CA VAL A 228 -3.08 21.70 2.47
C VAL A 228 -1.59 21.68 2.15
N ILE A 229 -1.20 21.09 1.04
CA ILE A 229 0.18 21.06 0.54
C ILE A 229 0.25 21.71 -0.86
N ASP A 230 1.33 22.38 -1.17
CA ASP A 230 1.51 23.20 -2.41
C ASP A 230 2.31 22.46 -3.49
N VAL A 231 2.67 21.20 -3.25
CA VAL A 231 3.47 20.37 -4.15
C VAL A 231 2.75 19.05 -4.40
N PRO A 232 3.08 18.31 -5.46
CA PRO A 232 2.53 16.97 -5.67
C PRO A 232 2.74 16.07 -4.46
N PHE A 233 1.79 15.17 -4.20
CA PHE A 233 1.82 14.29 -3.04
C PHE A 233 3.11 13.48 -2.94
N GLY A 234 3.61 12.92 -4.06
CA GLY A 234 4.84 12.12 -4.07
C GLY A 234 6.09 12.95 -3.73
N ASP A 235 6.15 14.20 -4.18
CA ASP A 235 7.27 15.09 -3.87
C ASP A 235 7.25 15.47 -2.38
N TRP A 236 6.06 15.75 -1.84
CA TRP A 236 5.88 16.01 -0.41
C TRP A 236 6.23 14.78 0.44
N PHE A 237 5.77 13.59 0.03
CA PHE A 237 6.14 12.33 0.69
C PHE A 237 7.64 12.08 0.66
N ALA A 238 8.30 12.39 -0.45
CA ALA A 238 9.75 12.27 -0.57
C ALA A 238 10.49 13.15 0.44
N ASP A 239 10.07 14.40 0.57
CA ASP A 239 10.66 15.38 1.50
C ASP A 239 10.38 15.04 2.96
N LYS A 240 9.15 14.67 3.28
CA LYS A 240 8.65 14.59 4.66
C LYS A 240 8.74 13.19 5.29
N VAL A 241 8.78 12.14 4.48
CA VAL A 241 8.79 10.75 4.96
C VAL A 241 10.02 10.01 4.43
N TRP A 242 10.14 9.86 3.11
CA TRP A 242 11.14 9.00 2.47
C TRP A 242 12.58 9.46 2.69
N GLY A 243 12.83 10.74 2.55
CA GLY A 243 14.12 11.34 2.84
C GLY A 243 14.53 11.22 4.33
N PRO A 244 13.69 11.68 5.27
CA PRO A 244 13.97 11.60 6.70
C PRO A 244 14.22 10.19 7.24
N ILE A 245 13.57 9.13 6.68
CA ILE A 245 13.88 7.75 7.09
C ILE A 245 15.22 7.23 6.54
N GLY A 246 15.96 8.06 5.80
CA GLY A 246 17.30 7.73 5.31
C GLY A 246 17.29 6.73 4.14
N ALA A 247 16.28 6.77 3.28
CA ALA A 247 16.19 5.90 2.11
C ALA A 247 17.47 5.94 1.27
N THR A 248 18.02 4.78 0.93
CA THR A 248 19.31 4.69 0.21
C THR A 248 19.12 4.63 -1.30
N THR A 249 17.93 4.29 -1.75
CA THR A 249 17.62 4.19 -3.18
C THR A 249 16.38 4.99 -3.52
N GLU A 250 16.34 5.45 -4.77
CA GLU A 250 15.16 6.04 -5.35
C GLU A 250 14.02 5.02 -5.37
N ALA A 251 12.82 5.44 -4.97
CA ALA A 251 11.57 4.74 -5.24
C ALA A 251 10.79 5.39 -6.38
N LYS A 252 9.74 4.74 -6.84
CA LYS A 252 8.84 5.28 -7.86
C LYS A 252 7.40 5.16 -7.39
N TRP A 253 6.56 6.13 -7.76
CA TRP A 253 5.11 6.02 -7.56
C TRP A 253 4.41 6.16 -8.91
N ALA A 254 3.48 5.25 -9.21
CA ALA A 254 2.68 5.39 -10.42
C ALA A 254 1.71 6.55 -10.29
N VAL A 255 1.60 7.32 -11.37
CA VAL A 255 0.71 8.48 -11.49
C VAL A 255 -0.28 8.28 -12.63
N ASP A 256 -1.38 9.03 -12.60
CA ASP A 256 -2.28 9.18 -13.73
C ASP A 256 -1.80 10.29 -14.69
N ASN A 257 -2.59 10.60 -15.72
CA ASN A 257 -2.28 11.64 -16.70
C ASN A 257 -2.31 13.07 -16.10
N ALA A 258 -3.00 13.28 -14.98
CA ALA A 258 -3.01 14.55 -14.24
C ALA A 258 -1.82 14.67 -13.27
N GLY A 259 -1.04 13.60 -13.09
CA GLY A 259 0.11 13.56 -12.21
C GLY A 259 -0.23 13.20 -10.76
N HIS A 260 -1.45 12.70 -10.49
CA HIS A 260 -1.83 12.23 -9.15
C HIS A 260 -1.35 10.80 -8.93
N GLU A 261 -0.72 10.57 -7.80
CA GLU A 261 -0.22 9.26 -7.40
C GLU A 261 -1.37 8.30 -7.13
N ARG A 262 -1.19 7.04 -7.59
CA ARG A 262 -2.06 5.92 -7.19
C ARG A 262 -1.72 5.51 -5.76
N ASN A 263 -1.95 6.43 -4.81
CA ASN A 263 -1.47 6.34 -3.42
C ASN A 263 -2.03 5.17 -2.60
N TYR A 264 -3.10 4.54 -3.09
CA TYR A 264 -3.64 3.30 -2.50
C TYR A 264 -2.83 2.05 -2.91
N ALA A 265 -1.88 2.20 -3.87
CA ALA A 265 -1.08 1.12 -4.47
C ALA A 265 0.14 1.70 -5.22
N CYS A 266 0.82 0.84 -6.00
CA CYS A 266 1.76 1.25 -7.06
C CYS A 266 2.94 2.13 -6.61
N PHE A 267 3.40 1.96 -5.38
CA PHE A 267 4.70 2.43 -4.92
C PHE A 267 5.73 1.31 -5.14
N TYR A 268 6.84 1.62 -5.78
CA TYR A 268 7.84 0.63 -6.21
C TYR A 268 9.16 0.86 -5.52
N THR A 269 9.59 -0.11 -4.73
CA THR A 269 10.92 -0.09 -4.09
C THR A 269 11.40 -1.51 -3.79
N THR A 270 12.59 -1.64 -3.19
CA THR A 270 13.20 -2.93 -2.80
C THR A 270 12.74 -3.37 -1.41
N ALA A 271 12.92 -4.66 -1.10
CA ALA A 271 12.50 -5.18 0.20
C ALA A 271 13.23 -4.52 1.40
N PRO A 272 14.55 -4.26 1.37
CA PRO A 272 15.21 -3.54 2.46
C PRO A 272 14.74 -2.09 2.63
N GLU A 273 14.32 -1.44 1.55
CA GLU A 273 13.78 -0.08 1.62
C GLU A 273 12.35 -0.07 2.17
N PHE A 274 11.52 -1.07 1.84
CA PHE A 274 10.23 -1.25 2.52
C PHE A 274 10.40 -1.46 4.03
N ALA A 275 11.46 -2.13 4.46
CA ALA A 275 11.72 -2.37 5.88
C ALA A 275 11.89 -1.07 6.68
N ARG A 276 12.39 0.03 6.05
CA ARG A 276 12.52 1.34 6.72
C ARG A 276 11.19 1.89 7.21
N LEU A 277 10.12 1.65 6.44
CA LEU A 277 8.76 2.07 6.85
C LEU A 277 8.27 1.25 8.05
N GLY A 278 8.62 -0.03 8.10
CA GLY A 278 8.35 -0.89 9.26
C GLY A 278 9.15 -0.45 10.49
N GLN A 279 10.44 -0.14 10.30
CA GLN A 279 11.31 0.34 11.37
C GLN A 279 10.82 1.66 11.94
N LEU A 280 10.39 2.61 11.09
CA LEU A 280 9.81 3.86 11.56
C LEU A 280 8.64 3.65 12.53
N LEU A 281 7.76 2.67 12.27
CA LEU A 281 6.67 2.35 13.18
C LEU A 281 7.15 1.60 14.42
N LEU A 282 8.16 0.74 14.30
CA LEU A 282 8.78 0.05 15.43
C LEU A 282 9.39 1.06 16.40
N ASP A 283 10.06 2.08 15.89
CA ASP A 283 10.70 3.17 16.63
C ASP A 283 9.75 4.30 17.02
N SER A 284 8.42 4.02 16.97
CA SER A 284 7.39 4.97 17.35
C SER A 284 7.50 6.32 16.62
N GLY A 285 7.83 6.28 15.33
CA GLY A 285 7.88 7.45 14.46
C GLY A 285 9.20 8.24 14.51
N GLN A 286 10.20 7.73 15.21
CA GLN A 286 11.47 8.42 15.42
C GLN A 286 12.58 7.89 14.50
N VAL A 287 13.48 8.76 14.10
CA VAL A 287 14.74 8.42 13.41
C VAL A 287 15.86 9.19 14.10
N ASP A 288 16.82 8.51 14.72
CA ASP A 288 17.91 9.09 15.52
C ASP A 288 17.40 10.17 16.51
N GLY A 289 16.30 9.91 17.18
CA GLY A 289 15.70 10.84 18.15
C GLY A 289 14.93 12.01 17.54
N THR A 290 14.88 12.11 16.21
CA THR A 290 14.08 13.13 15.50
C THR A 290 12.74 12.55 15.09
N ALA A 291 11.64 13.22 15.42
CA ALA A 291 10.32 12.77 15.05
C ALA A 291 10.05 13.00 13.54
N VAL A 292 9.91 11.93 12.79
CA VAL A 292 9.25 11.94 11.46
C VAL A 292 7.74 11.94 11.67
N LEU A 293 7.25 11.05 12.54
CA LEU A 293 5.87 11.02 13.02
C LEU A 293 5.83 11.26 14.53
N GLU A 294 4.78 11.91 15.00
CA GLU A 294 4.57 12.03 16.45
C GLU A 294 4.25 10.66 17.06
N ARG A 295 4.78 10.40 18.27
CA ARG A 295 4.55 9.12 18.98
C ARG A 295 3.07 8.83 19.19
N ASP A 296 2.29 9.87 19.51
CA ASP A 296 0.85 9.76 19.69
C ASP A 296 0.15 9.35 18.39
N PHE A 297 0.55 9.90 17.24
CA PHE A 297 0.00 9.47 15.96
C PHE A 297 0.31 8.00 15.67
N VAL A 298 1.56 7.56 15.89
CA VAL A 298 1.94 6.15 15.72
C VAL A 298 1.15 5.24 16.66
N GLN A 299 0.94 5.67 17.91
CA GLN A 299 0.11 4.93 18.86
C GLN A 299 -1.33 4.78 18.34
N ARG A 300 -1.97 5.86 17.87
CA ARG A 300 -3.31 5.80 17.27
C ARG A 300 -3.33 4.93 16.01
N MET A 301 -2.34 5.07 15.14
CA MET A 301 -2.21 4.29 13.91
C MET A 301 -2.11 2.78 14.20
N THR A 302 -1.45 2.41 15.28
CA THR A 302 -1.16 1.03 15.68
C THR A 302 -2.07 0.50 16.79
N THR A 303 -3.17 1.19 17.10
CA THR A 303 -4.21 0.76 18.04
C THR A 303 -5.43 0.25 17.26
N PRO A 304 -5.99 -0.93 17.63
CA PRO A 304 -7.22 -1.42 17.03
C PRO A 304 -8.38 -0.42 17.17
N ILE A 305 -9.22 -0.36 16.15
CA ILE A 305 -10.42 0.51 16.15
C ILE A 305 -11.35 0.19 17.33
N GLY A 306 -11.43 -1.11 17.72
CA GLY A 306 -12.27 -1.59 18.79
C GLY A 306 -13.74 -1.73 18.38
N ARG A 307 -14.64 -1.60 19.38
CA ARG A 307 -16.07 -1.84 19.17
C ARG A 307 -16.76 -0.60 18.60
N LEU A 308 -17.42 -0.78 17.47
CA LEU A 308 -18.21 0.23 16.78
C LEU A 308 -19.62 0.37 17.40
N LYS A 309 -20.32 1.47 17.06
CA LYS A 309 -21.68 1.75 17.55
C LYS A 309 -22.72 0.69 17.15
N ASP A 310 -22.52 0.02 16.02
CA ASP A 310 -23.36 -1.08 15.54
C ASP A 310 -23.05 -2.44 16.21
N GLY A 311 -22.10 -2.47 17.15
CA GLY A 311 -21.67 -3.66 17.85
C GLY A 311 -20.54 -4.43 17.17
N THR A 312 -20.15 -4.08 15.95
CA THR A 312 -19.02 -4.70 15.24
C THR A 312 -17.72 -4.44 16.00
N ASP A 313 -16.89 -5.46 16.18
CA ASP A 313 -15.62 -5.35 16.89
C ASP A 313 -14.43 -5.53 15.94
N ILE A 314 -13.65 -4.46 15.74
CA ILE A 314 -12.54 -4.40 14.81
C ILE A 314 -11.22 -4.40 15.59
N GLN A 315 -10.73 -5.59 15.91
CA GLN A 315 -9.47 -5.81 16.63
C GLN A 315 -8.25 -5.96 15.71
N HIS A 316 -8.46 -5.99 14.39
CA HIS A 316 -7.44 -6.33 13.40
C HIS A 316 -7.02 -5.16 12.51
N TYR A 317 -7.51 -3.93 12.76
CA TYR A 317 -7.25 -2.77 11.91
C TYR A 317 -7.17 -1.46 12.71
N GLY A 318 -6.26 -0.57 12.29
CA GLY A 318 -6.11 0.80 12.79
C GLY A 318 -6.13 1.82 11.66
N TYR A 319 -5.19 2.79 11.64
CA TYR A 319 -5.08 3.74 10.55
C TYR A 319 -4.33 3.12 9.37
N GLN A 320 -5.09 2.52 8.44
CA GLN A 320 -4.58 1.86 7.23
C GLN A 320 -3.48 0.80 7.52
N LEU A 321 -3.58 0.15 8.67
CA LEU A 321 -2.61 -0.82 9.15
C LEU A 321 -3.34 -2.03 9.75
N TRP A 322 -2.89 -3.24 9.39
CA TRP A 322 -3.41 -4.50 9.92
C TRP A 322 -2.68 -4.91 11.19
N MET A 323 -3.39 -5.59 12.08
CA MET A 323 -2.86 -6.05 13.38
C MET A 323 -3.34 -7.45 13.70
N GLY A 324 -2.52 -8.19 14.43
CA GLY A 324 -2.86 -9.53 14.88
C GLY A 324 -1.94 -10.03 15.97
N THR A 325 -2.11 -11.31 16.32
CA THR A 325 -1.24 -12.02 17.27
C THR A 325 -0.77 -13.32 16.64
N HIS A 326 0.49 -13.70 16.86
CA HIS A 326 1.08 -14.95 16.44
C HIS A 326 2.00 -15.47 17.56
N ASP A 327 1.84 -16.73 17.95
CA ASP A 327 2.58 -17.34 19.07
C ASP A 327 2.54 -16.51 20.37
N GLY A 328 1.40 -15.86 20.66
CA GLY A 328 1.25 -14.98 21.82
C GLY A 328 1.78 -13.57 21.64
N MET A 329 2.58 -13.30 20.63
CA MET A 329 3.17 -11.99 20.35
C MET A 329 2.26 -11.15 19.46
N ALA A 330 2.14 -9.86 19.76
CA ALA A 330 1.43 -8.91 18.91
C ALA A 330 2.29 -8.56 17.67
N PHE A 331 1.64 -8.44 16.51
CA PHE A 331 2.28 -7.91 15.31
C PHE A 331 1.42 -6.86 14.63
N LYS A 332 2.08 -6.02 13.83
CA LYS A 332 1.48 -5.04 12.93
C LYS A 332 1.95 -5.34 11.52
N SER A 333 1.11 -5.08 10.52
CA SER A 333 1.52 -5.37 9.13
C SER A 333 0.87 -4.44 8.11
N MET A 334 1.68 -4.00 7.15
CA MET A 334 1.21 -3.43 5.91
C MET A 334 1.04 -4.59 4.93
N GLN A 335 -0.12 -4.69 4.28
CA GLN A 335 -0.44 -5.87 3.45
C GLN A 335 -0.84 -5.44 2.05
N GLY A 336 -0.21 -6.04 1.06
CA GLY A 336 -0.47 -5.83 -0.37
C GLY A 336 -0.83 -7.11 -1.11
N LEU A 337 -1.46 -6.94 -2.26
CA LEU A 337 -1.85 -8.05 -3.14
C LEU A 337 -0.63 -8.94 -3.46
N HIS A 338 -0.86 -10.22 -3.71
CA HIS A 338 0.18 -11.22 -4.01
C HIS A 338 1.19 -11.47 -2.89
N GLY A 339 0.96 -10.95 -1.68
CA GLY A 339 1.83 -11.19 -0.53
C GLY A 339 3.00 -10.21 -0.43
N GLN A 340 2.75 -8.93 -0.73
CA GLN A 340 3.65 -7.86 -0.37
C GLN A 340 3.38 -7.52 1.10
N TYR A 341 4.34 -7.75 1.96
CA TYR A 341 4.17 -7.54 3.40
C TYR A 341 5.35 -6.79 3.99
N VAL A 342 5.04 -5.86 4.89
CA VAL A 342 5.96 -5.33 5.89
C VAL A 342 5.36 -5.71 7.25
N VAL A 343 6.00 -6.61 7.95
CA VAL A 343 5.52 -7.15 9.24
C VAL A 343 6.44 -6.69 10.35
N ILE A 344 5.86 -6.21 11.43
CA ILE A 344 6.55 -5.64 12.57
C ILE A 344 6.16 -6.47 13.80
N VAL A 345 7.15 -7.05 14.49
CA VAL A 345 6.96 -7.81 15.74
C VAL A 345 7.74 -7.10 16.85
N PRO A 346 7.10 -6.19 17.60
CA PRO A 346 7.80 -5.33 18.55
C PRO A 346 8.54 -6.09 19.66
N GLU A 347 7.96 -7.16 20.17
CA GLU A 347 8.57 -7.99 21.22
C GLU A 347 9.90 -8.63 20.80
N LEU A 348 10.12 -8.80 19.51
CA LEU A 348 11.36 -9.34 18.94
C LEU A 348 12.27 -8.26 18.38
N GLU A 349 11.86 -6.98 18.40
CA GLU A 349 12.55 -5.90 17.71
C GLU A 349 12.82 -6.27 16.23
N LEU A 350 11.79 -6.83 15.56
CA LEU A 350 11.92 -7.44 14.25
C LEU A 350 11.00 -6.78 13.24
N VAL A 351 11.57 -6.47 12.05
CA VAL A 351 10.82 -6.13 10.84
C VAL A 351 11.12 -7.15 9.76
N ALA A 352 10.09 -7.76 9.21
CA ALA A 352 10.19 -8.71 8.09
C ALA A 352 9.46 -8.15 6.87
N VAL A 353 10.12 -8.20 5.72
CA VAL A 353 9.52 -7.81 4.44
C VAL A 353 9.52 -9.00 3.50
N ARG A 354 8.37 -9.30 2.94
CA ARG A 354 8.22 -10.26 1.85
C ARG A 354 7.69 -9.54 0.62
N THR A 355 8.26 -9.84 -0.55
CA THR A 355 7.68 -9.50 -1.84
C THR A 355 7.55 -10.75 -2.70
N GLY A 356 6.51 -10.85 -3.54
CA GLY A 356 6.30 -12.05 -4.34
C GLY A 356 5.13 -11.93 -5.32
N PHE A 357 5.09 -12.88 -6.26
CA PHE A 357 4.08 -12.95 -7.34
C PHE A 357 2.82 -13.70 -6.95
N TYR A 358 2.86 -14.44 -5.86
CA TYR A 358 1.75 -15.29 -5.44
C TYR A 358 1.70 -15.41 -3.91
N ARG A 359 0.52 -15.68 -3.39
CA ARG A 359 0.29 -16.04 -1.99
C ARG A 359 -0.73 -17.18 -1.89
N PRO A 360 -0.66 -18.03 -0.86
CA PRO A 360 -1.69 -19.01 -0.60
C PRO A 360 -3.02 -18.31 -0.29
N LYS A 361 -4.12 -18.99 -0.60
CA LYS A 361 -5.46 -18.53 -0.21
C LYS A 361 -5.71 -18.86 1.26
N GLY A 362 -6.47 -18.00 1.90
CA GLY A 362 -6.96 -18.21 3.27
C GLY A 362 -6.60 -17.05 4.19
N LYS A 363 -7.41 -16.92 5.23
CA LYS A 363 -7.26 -15.92 6.29
C LYS A 363 -7.47 -16.58 7.64
N LEU A 364 -6.76 -16.09 8.64
CA LEU A 364 -7.01 -16.36 10.05
C LEU A 364 -7.31 -15.02 10.73
N ARG A 365 -8.48 -14.90 11.36
CA ARG A 365 -8.90 -13.67 12.07
C ARG A 365 -8.72 -12.41 11.22
N ALA A 366 -9.19 -12.44 9.95
CA ALA A 366 -9.10 -11.39 8.94
C ALA A 366 -7.71 -11.17 8.31
N ILE A 367 -6.64 -11.71 8.86
CA ILE A 367 -5.26 -11.59 8.37
C ILE A 367 -4.96 -12.73 7.38
N ASP A 368 -4.23 -12.43 6.31
CA ASP A 368 -3.80 -13.43 5.33
C ASP A 368 -2.83 -14.44 5.96
N LEU A 369 -3.00 -15.74 5.67
CA LEU A 369 -2.22 -16.81 6.29
C LEU A 369 -0.71 -16.69 6.11
N ASP A 370 -0.28 -16.14 5.00
CA ASP A 370 1.14 -15.99 4.70
C ASP A 370 1.81 -14.80 5.40
N VAL A 371 1.06 -13.92 6.06
CA VAL A 371 1.62 -12.97 7.04
C VAL A 371 2.22 -13.73 8.22
N TYR A 372 1.49 -14.70 8.79
CA TYR A 372 1.98 -15.55 9.88
C TYR A 372 3.22 -16.33 9.47
N ARG A 373 3.21 -16.88 8.26
CA ARG A 373 4.36 -17.61 7.70
C ARG A 373 5.56 -16.69 7.42
N THR A 374 5.32 -15.42 7.07
CA THR A 374 6.42 -14.44 6.94
C THR A 374 7.09 -14.20 8.29
N ILE A 375 6.31 -14.17 9.38
CA ILE A 375 6.85 -14.11 10.75
C ILE A 375 7.68 -15.36 11.04
N ASP A 376 7.15 -16.56 10.75
CA ASP A 376 7.87 -17.83 10.97
C ASP A 376 9.19 -17.89 10.20
N MET A 377 9.18 -17.48 8.93
CA MET A 377 10.40 -17.40 8.11
C MET A 377 11.44 -16.44 8.73
N ALA A 378 10.98 -15.28 9.19
CA ALA A 378 11.88 -14.29 9.81
C ALA A 378 12.42 -14.79 11.17
N LYS A 379 11.59 -15.46 11.98
CA LYS A 379 12.04 -16.11 13.21
C LYS A 379 13.06 -17.20 12.93
N ALA A 380 12.83 -18.04 11.92
CA ALA A 380 13.79 -19.06 11.50
C ALA A 380 15.13 -18.46 11.07
N ALA A 381 15.11 -17.37 10.27
CA ALA A 381 16.31 -16.64 9.90
C ALA A 381 17.05 -16.05 11.12
N ALA A 382 16.29 -15.57 12.10
CA ALA A 382 16.83 -15.00 13.34
C ALA A 382 17.26 -16.08 14.37
N ALA A 383 16.90 -17.35 14.15
CA ALA A 383 17.06 -18.44 15.10
C ALA A 383 16.34 -18.15 16.45
N LEU A 384 15.11 -17.68 16.37
CA LEU A 384 14.22 -17.30 17.47
C LEU A 384 13.07 -18.29 17.63
#